data_39aa212e97cb95d9da8c9dae75dbb225
#
_entry.id   39aa212e97cb95d9da8c9dae75dbb225
#
_cell.length_a   1.000
_cell.length_b   1.000
_cell.length_c   1.000
_cell.angle_alpha   90.00
_cell.angle_beta   90.00
_cell.angle_gamma   90.00
#
_symmetry.space_group_name_H-M   'P 1'
#
loop_
_entity.id
_entity.type
_entity.pdbx_description
1 polymer ?
#
loop_
_entity_poly.entity_id
_entity_poly.type
_entity_poly.pdbx_seq_one_letter_code
_entity_poly.pdbx_strand_id
1 'polypeptide(L)'
;MAATIIPFQQSLRPTLPTVEGSVDYRKFRDELLRLDQILLSGLEQNFVATATEQWLADLSPAQQVRPCALVNYQTHSRRALRCNIVRTYLQEGYRDFAAHLADSPLLQRFCLLDQIDIIKVPAKSTLQRYAHWVDEPRLNGLIQEALRQAHHHPEKLQLEQAVDLDACFLDTTCLPANIHYPVDWVLLRDATRTLMKGVDLIRGQGLRHRMEAPALFRKRMNQLCIQMSHSPKKTEGPKHRKKMLRNMDKLIATVAKHARRYRKILDEQWEQTEWTRPQAEQVLRRLDNILDQLPAAREQAWQRIIDEEPVANQDKILSLYESAIRVVVRHKAGAEVEFGNTLLLGESRQGYAAEIN
;
A
#
# COMPACT_ATOMS: atom_id res chain seq x y z
N MET A 1 2.70 4.66 -39.98
CA MET A 1 2.20 6.06 -39.99
C MET A 1 2.38 6.58 -38.56
N ALA A 2 3.19 7.63 -38.41
CA ALA A 2 3.40 8.26 -37.11
C ALA A 2 2.07 8.86 -36.62
N ALA A 3 1.64 8.49 -35.40
CA ALA A 3 0.46 9.09 -34.77
C ALA A 3 0.72 10.58 -34.58
N THR A 4 0.00 11.45 -35.30
CA THR A 4 0.05 12.88 -35.08
C THR A 4 -0.60 13.16 -33.73
N ILE A 5 0.21 13.48 -32.72
CA ILE A 5 -0.28 13.98 -31.44
C ILE A 5 -0.92 15.33 -31.71
N ILE A 6 -2.25 15.41 -31.65
CA ILE A 6 -2.96 16.66 -31.73
C ILE A 6 -2.65 17.42 -30.44
N PRO A 7 -1.98 18.60 -30.52
CA PRO A 7 -1.70 19.37 -29.31
C PRO A 7 -3.03 19.69 -28.60
N PHE A 8 -3.08 19.45 -27.33
CA PHE A 8 -4.25 19.69 -26.53
C PHE A 8 -4.59 21.17 -26.55
N GLN A 9 -5.73 21.50 -27.12
CA GLN A 9 -6.23 22.87 -27.12
C GLN A 9 -6.56 23.22 -25.65
N GLN A 10 -5.90 24.23 -25.08
CA GLN A 10 -6.26 24.75 -23.76
C GLN A 10 -7.73 25.15 -23.79
N SER A 11 -8.58 24.32 -23.20
CA SER A 11 -9.97 24.70 -22.99
C SER A 11 -9.98 25.95 -22.11
N LEU A 12 -10.78 26.95 -22.46
CA LEU A 12 -11.09 28.09 -21.60
C LEU A 12 -11.65 27.56 -20.26
N ARG A 13 -10.76 27.33 -19.35
CA ARG A 13 -11.14 26.81 -18.03
C ARG A 13 -11.53 27.98 -17.16
N PRO A 14 -12.74 28.00 -16.61
CA PRO A 14 -13.11 29.03 -15.66
C PRO A 14 -12.21 28.95 -14.43
N THR A 15 -11.83 30.10 -13.91
CA THR A 15 -11.05 30.21 -12.66
C THR A 15 -11.76 29.56 -11.50
N LEU A 16 -11.02 29.19 -10.46
CA LEU A 16 -11.61 28.67 -9.23
C LEU A 16 -12.60 29.70 -8.64
N PRO A 17 -13.73 29.25 -8.10
CA PRO A 17 -14.72 30.15 -7.55
C PRO A 17 -14.15 31.00 -6.40
N THR A 18 -14.64 32.20 -6.27
CA THR A 18 -14.32 33.07 -5.11
C THR A 18 -14.99 32.50 -3.87
N VAL A 19 -14.23 32.40 -2.79
CA VAL A 19 -14.75 31.98 -1.48
C VAL A 19 -14.76 33.21 -0.57
N GLU A 20 -15.94 33.58 -0.10
CA GLU A 20 -16.13 34.61 0.91
C GLU A 20 -16.38 33.95 2.26
N GLY A 21 -15.85 34.52 3.36
CA GLY A 21 -16.03 33.98 4.70
C GLY A 21 -14.77 34.09 5.54
N SER A 22 -14.52 33.06 6.38
CA SER A 22 -13.38 33.09 7.29
C SER A 22 -12.03 33.11 6.54
N VAL A 23 -11.01 33.57 7.24
CA VAL A 23 -9.63 33.63 6.70
C VAL A 23 -9.15 32.23 6.27
N ASP A 24 -9.53 31.18 6.97
CA ASP A 24 -9.08 29.83 6.71
C ASP A 24 -9.64 29.30 5.37
N TYR A 25 -10.91 29.58 5.07
CA TYR A 25 -11.51 29.18 3.78
C TYR A 25 -10.88 29.92 2.60
N ARG A 26 -10.54 31.19 2.77
CA ARG A 26 -9.85 31.99 1.76
C ARG A 26 -8.43 31.48 1.54
N LYS A 27 -7.68 31.18 2.62
CA LYS A 27 -6.34 30.59 2.50
C LYS A 27 -6.36 29.27 1.73
N PHE A 28 -7.26 28.36 2.08
CA PHE A 28 -7.38 27.07 1.37
C PHE A 28 -7.66 27.25 -0.13
N ARG A 29 -8.57 28.17 -0.47
CA ARG A 29 -8.83 28.51 -1.88
C ARG A 29 -7.59 29.07 -2.57
N ASP A 30 -6.83 29.93 -1.93
CA ASP A 30 -5.64 30.56 -2.49
C ASP A 30 -4.49 29.54 -2.66
N GLU A 31 -4.38 28.58 -1.78
CA GLU A 31 -3.45 27.43 -1.91
C GLU A 31 -3.81 26.55 -3.12
N LEU A 32 -5.08 26.21 -3.28
CA LEU A 32 -5.53 25.49 -4.47
C LEU A 32 -5.31 26.28 -5.75
N LEU A 33 -5.44 27.60 -5.71
CA LEU A 33 -5.15 28.47 -6.86
C LEU A 33 -3.66 28.44 -7.23
N ARG A 34 -2.76 28.48 -6.23
CA ARG A 34 -1.31 28.34 -6.46
C ARG A 34 -0.97 26.97 -7.05
N LEU A 35 -1.54 25.88 -6.51
CA LEU A 35 -1.37 24.54 -7.07
C LEU A 35 -1.87 24.46 -8.53
N ASP A 36 -3.00 25.08 -8.83
CA ASP A 36 -3.54 25.13 -10.18
C ASP A 36 -2.59 25.86 -11.15
N GLN A 37 -2.02 26.97 -10.74
CA GLN A 37 -1.04 27.74 -11.51
C GLN A 37 0.24 26.92 -11.79
N ILE A 38 0.77 26.24 -10.76
CA ILE A 38 1.93 25.36 -10.90
C ILE A 38 1.63 24.19 -11.87
N LEU A 39 0.47 23.58 -11.78
CA LEU A 39 0.08 22.51 -12.71
C LEU A 39 -0.04 22.99 -14.15
N LEU A 40 -0.60 24.19 -14.34
CA LEU A 40 -0.77 24.80 -15.67
C LEU A 40 0.54 25.29 -16.29
N SER A 41 1.62 25.40 -15.54
CA SER A 41 2.95 25.77 -16.05
C SER A 41 3.63 24.68 -16.90
N GLY A 42 2.96 23.55 -17.13
CA GLY A 42 3.44 22.43 -17.95
C GLY A 42 3.50 21.09 -17.22
N LEU A 43 3.49 21.07 -15.89
CA LEU A 43 3.58 19.82 -15.11
C LEU A 43 2.41 18.87 -15.38
N GLU A 44 1.18 19.41 -15.48
CA GLU A 44 0.00 18.61 -15.82
C GLU A 44 0.12 18.00 -17.22
N GLN A 45 0.65 18.76 -18.19
CA GLN A 45 0.86 18.27 -19.56
C GLN A 45 1.89 17.15 -19.60
N ASN A 46 3.00 17.29 -18.87
CA ASN A 46 4.04 16.27 -18.78
C ASN A 46 3.50 14.99 -18.16
N PHE A 47 2.71 15.08 -17.07
CA PHE A 47 2.07 13.93 -16.47
C PHE A 47 1.12 13.23 -17.44
N VAL A 48 0.28 13.97 -18.15
CA VAL A 48 -0.67 13.42 -19.13
C VAL A 48 0.06 12.75 -20.29
N ALA A 49 1.16 13.34 -20.78
CA ALA A 49 1.98 12.75 -21.83
C ALA A 49 2.58 11.41 -21.36
N THR A 50 3.24 11.41 -20.22
CA THR A 50 3.86 10.20 -19.63
C THR A 50 2.83 9.09 -19.39
N ALA A 51 1.66 9.43 -18.82
CA ALA A 51 0.57 8.47 -18.62
C ALA A 51 0.05 7.91 -19.95
N THR A 52 -0.05 8.77 -20.97
CA THR A 52 -0.52 8.36 -22.30
C THR A 52 0.48 7.43 -22.98
N GLU A 53 1.77 7.74 -22.92
CA GLU A 53 2.84 6.88 -23.44
C GLU A 53 2.86 5.51 -22.75
N GLN A 54 2.74 5.49 -21.44
CA GLN A 54 2.62 4.24 -20.68
C GLN A 54 1.42 3.42 -21.16
N TRP A 55 0.25 4.04 -21.23
CA TRP A 55 -0.97 3.35 -21.67
C TRP A 55 -0.85 2.81 -23.10
N LEU A 56 -0.28 3.57 -24.02
CA LEU A 56 -0.06 3.14 -25.40
C LEU A 56 0.95 1.99 -25.50
N ALA A 57 1.98 1.97 -24.65
CA ALA A 57 2.97 0.89 -24.60
C ALA A 57 2.37 -0.42 -24.07
N ASP A 58 1.38 -0.36 -23.21
CA ASP A 58 0.69 -1.52 -22.65
C ASP A 58 -0.35 -2.13 -23.62
N LEU A 59 -0.67 -1.45 -24.72
CA LEU A 59 -1.60 -1.95 -25.71
C LEU A 59 -0.94 -2.96 -26.65
N SER A 60 -1.68 -4.00 -27.03
CA SER A 60 -1.19 -4.93 -28.04
C SER A 60 -1.05 -4.23 -29.42
N PRO A 61 -0.04 -4.59 -30.25
CA PRO A 61 0.20 -3.96 -31.55
C PRO A 61 -1.00 -3.99 -32.52
N ALA A 62 -1.94 -4.89 -32.29
CA ALA A 62 -3.15 -5.04 -33.11
C ALA A 62 -4.30 -4.09 -32.68
N GLN A 63 -4.20 -3.43 -31.52
CA GLN A 63 -5.25 -2.56 -31.00
C GLN A 63 -5.13 -1.15 -31.60
N GLN A 64 -6.11 -0.77 -32.45
CA GLN A 64 -6.26 0.60 -32.90
C GLN A 64 -6.96 1.45 -31.83
N VAL A 65 -6.28 2.50 -31.38
CA VAL A 65 -6.86 3.44 -30.41
C VAL A 65 -7.78 4.44 -31.14
N ARG A 66 -9.05 4.46 -30.73
CA ARG A 66 -9.99 5.46 -31.24
C ARG A 66 -9.66 6.84 -30.65
N PRO A 67 -9.76 7.95 -31.43
CA PRO A 67 -9.46 9.29 -30.93
C PRO A 67 -10.25 9.65 -29.64
N CYS A 68 -11.52 9.25 -29.55
CA CYS A 68 -12.33 9.51 -28.36
C CYS A 68 -11.80 8.76 -27.11
N ALA A 69 -11.23 7.56 -27.26
CA ALA A 69 -10.62 6.81 -26.15
C ALA A 69 -9.37 7.51 -25.63
N LEU A 70 -8.57 8.08 -26.55
CA LEU A 70 -7.38 8.86 -26.20
C LEU A 70 -7.76 10.11 -25.40
N VAL A 71 -8.72 10.90 -25.88
CA VAL A 71 -9.20 12.11 -25.20
C VAL A 71 -9.78 11.76 -23.81
N ASN A 72 -10.56 10.68 -23.72
CA ASN A 72 -11.08 10.22 -22.44
C ASN A 72 -9.97 9.81 -21.47
N TYR A 73 -8.96 9.07 -21.94
CA TYR A 73 -7.83 8.69 -21.13
C TYR A 73 -7.05 9.90 -20.60
N GLN A 74 -6.75 10.87 -21.46
CA GLN A 74 -6.10 12.12 -21.09
C GLN A 74 -6.90 12.91 -20.05
N THR A 75 -8.22 12.96 -20.20
CA THR A 75 -9.12 13.59 -19.23
C THR A 75 -9.06 12.89 -17.87
N HIS A 76 -9.05 11.55 -17.86
CA HIS A 76 -8.90 10.77 -16.63
C HIS A 76 -7.51 10.94 -16.01
N SER A 77 -6.46 11.05 -16.80
CA SER A 77 -5.09 11.31 -16.32
C SER A 77 -5.00 12.64 -15.57
N ARG A 78 -5.60 13.70 -16.09
CA ARG A 78 -5.69 14.99 -15.39
C ARG A 78 -6.43 14.89 -14.06
N ARG A 79 -7.59 14.23 -14.06
CA ARG A 79 -8.38 14.01 -12.85
C ARG A 79 -7.59 13.18 -11.83
N ALA A 80 -6.87 12.15 -12.28
CA ALA A 80 -6.03 11.33 -11.42
C ALA A 80 -4.95 12.15 -10.73
N LEU A 81 -4.20 12.96 -11.47
CA LEU A 81 -3.17 13.83 -10.91
C LEU A 81 -3.75 14.79 -9.86
N ARG A 82 -4.80 15.52 -10.21
CA ARG A 82 -5.41 16.53 -9.34
C ARG A 82 -6.05 15.95 -8.10
N CYS A 83 -6.75 14.82 -8.23
CA CYS A 83 -7.32 14.11 -7.08
C CYS A 83 -6.22 13.60 -6.12
N ASN A 84 -5.12 13.07 -6.66
CA ASN A 84 -4.02 12.61 -5.83
C ASN A 84 -3.34 13.75 -5.08
N ILE A 85 -3.05 14.86 -5.74
CA ILE A 85 -2.43 16.04 -5.12
C ILE A 85 -3.29 16.54 -3.96
N VAL A 86 -4.59 16.79 -4.20
CA VAL A 86 -5.46 17.32 -3.16
C VAL A 86 -5.69 16.33 -2.03
N ARG A 87 -5.88 15.05 -2.35
CA ARG A 87 -6.02 14.01 -1.32
C ARG A 87 -4.79 13.95 -0.41
N THR A 88 -3.59 14.02 -1.00
CA THR A 88 -2.34 14.02 -0.24
C THR A 88 -2.19 15.28 0.59
N TYR A 89 -2.51 16.44 0.01
CA TYR A 89 -2.50 17.72 0.70
C TYR A 89 -3.44 17.74 1.92
N LEU A 90 -4.66 17.19 1.78
CA LEU A 90 -5.64 17.08 2.87
C LEU A 90 -5.36 15.92 3.82
N GLN A 91 -4.41 15.04 3.51
CA GLN A 91 -4.09 13.83 4.27
C GLN A 91 -5.30 12.90 4.51
N GLU A 92 -6.23 12.87 3.58
CA GLU A 92 -7.48 12.13 3.71
C GLU A 92 -7.40 10.70 3.17
N GLY A 93 -8.15 9.80 3.82
CA GLY A 93 -8.40 8.46 3.31
C GLY A 93 -9.29 8.50 2.04
N TYR A 94 -9.18 7.50 1.16
CA TYR A 94 -9.95 7.48 -0.10
C TYR A 94 -11.48 7.55 0.07
N ARG A 95 -12.01 7.08 1.21
CA ARG A 95 -13.46 7.11 1.46
C ARG A 95 -13.91 8.51 1.86
N ASP A 96 -13.16 9.12 2.77
CA ASP A 96 -13.46 10.44 3.30
C ASP A 96 -13.25 11.50 2.22
N PHE A 97 -12.17 11.37 1.44
CA PHE A 97 -11.92 12.22 0.29
C PHE A 97 -13.03 12.12 -0.79
N ALA A 98 -13.56 10.92 -1.05
CA ALA A 98 -14.68 10.77 -1.99
C ALA A 98 -15.95 11.49 -1.49
N ALA A 99 -16.23 11.46 -0.18
CA ALA A 99 -17.32 12.20 0.42
C ALA A 99 -17.07 13.72 0.35
N HIS A 100 -15.86 14.16 0.66
CA HIS A 100 -15.47 15.57 0.60
C HIS A 100 -15.55 16.14 -0.83
N LEU A 101 -15.15 15.36 -1.84
CA LEU A 101 -15.33 15.73 -3.25
C LEU A 101 -16.81 15.91 -3.63
N ALA A 102 -17.70 15.12 -3.04
CA ALA A 102 -19.13 15.23 -3.32
C ALA A 102 -19.75 16.52 -2.75
N ASP A 103 -19.25 16.99 -1.60
CA ASP A 103 -19.78 18.14 -0.88
C ASP A 103 -19.13 19.46 -1.26
N SER A 104 -17.90 19.46 -1.83
CA SER A 104 -17.12 20.67 -2.08
C SER A 104 -17.11 21.07 -3.57
N PRO A 105 -17.85 22.10 -3.96
CA PRO A 105 -17.77 22.66 -5.32
C PRO A 105 -16.37 23.14 -5.70
N LEU A 106 -15.61 23.64 -4.74
CA LEU A 106 -14.23 24.12 -4.94
C LEU A 106 -13.32 22.94 -5.35
N LEU A 107 -13.41 21.81 -4.66
CA LEU A 107 -12.65 20.61 -4.98
C LEU A 107 -13.10 19.98 -6.30
N GLN A 108 -14.40 19.97 -6.57
CA GLN A 108 -14.94 19.48 -7.85
C GLN A 108 -14.36 20.29 -9.02
N ARG A 109 -14.31 21.61 -8.89
CA ARG A 109 -13.74 22.50 -9.89
C ARG A 109 -12.25 22.26 -10.07
N PHE A 110 -11.51 22.18 -8.96
CA PHE A 110 -10.07 21.90 -9.00
C PHE A 110 -9.77 20.54 -9.65
N CYS A 111 -10.52 19.51 -9.31
CA CYS A 111 -10.35 18.15 -9.83
C CYS A 111 -10.99 17.91 -11.21
N LEU A 112 -11.53 18.95 -11.87
CA LEU A 112 -12.21 18.84 -13.18
C LEU A 112 -13.39 17.86 -13.18
N LEU A 113 -14.16 17.86 -12.11
CA LEU A 113 -15.32 16.99 -11.91
C LEU A 113 -16.66 17.73 -12.06
N ASP A 114 -16.60 19.07 -12.11
CA ASP A 114 -17.78 19.93 -12.20
C ASP A 114 -18.58 19.65 -13.49
N GLN A 115 -19.86 19.45 -13.31
CA GLN A 115 -20.87 19.31 -14.37
C GLN A 115 -22.09 20.15 -13.99
N ILE A 116 -22.85 20.59 -14.98
CA ILE A 116 -23.91 21.60 -14.76
C ILE A 116 -25.04 21.03 -13.89
N ASP A 117 -25.47 19.81 -14.12
CA ASP A 117 -26.69 19.26 -13.44
C ASP A 117 -26.45 17.96 -12.66
N ILE A 118 -25.24 17.43 -12.66
CA ILE A 118 -24.94 16.13 -12.07
C ILE A 118 -23.63 16.20 -11.26
N ILE A 119 -23.69 15.86 -9.99
CA ILE A 119 -22.49 15.67 -9.19
C ILE A 119 -21.98 14.23 -9.42
N LYS A 120 -20.91 14.08 -10.19
CA LYS A 120 -20.30 12.79 -10.48
C LYS A 120 -18.85 12.73 -9.97
N VAL A 121 -18.69 12.20 -8.77
CA VAL A 121 -17.38 12.02 -8.16
C VAL A 121 -16.85 10.60 -8.34
N PRO A 122 -15.51 10.41 -8.39
CA PRO A 122 -14.91 9.09 -8.43
C PRO A 122 -15.23 8.28 -7.18
N ALA A 123 -15.64 7.02 -7.33
CA ALA A 123 -15.77 6.10 -6.21
C ALA A 123 -14.40 5.79 -5.59
N LYS A 124 -14.39 5.33 -4.33
CA LYS A 124 -13.18 4.90 -3.62
C LYS A 124 -12.24 4.02 -4.47
N SER A 125 -12.79 3.03 -5.17
CA SER A 125 -12.02 2.13 -6.04
C SER A 125 -11.40 2.84 -7.25
N THR A 126 -12.03 3.89 -7.75
CA THR A 126 -11.49 4.72 -8.83
C THR A 126 -10.35 5.60 -8.31
N LEU A 127 -10.52 6.20 -7.13
CA LEU A 127 -9.45 6.97 -6.47
C LEU A 127 -8.22 6.10 -6.15
N GLN A 128 -8.43 4.85 -5.73
CA GLN A 128 -7.34 3.89 -5.55
C GLN A 128 -6.61 3.58 -6.87
N ARG A 129 -7.33 3.46 -7.99
CA ARG A 129 -6.71 3.31 -9.32
C ARG A 129 -5.95 4.56 -9.74
N TYR A 130 -6.46 5.74 -9.40
CA TYR A 130 -5.78 7.01 -9.67
C TYR A 130 -4.43 7.12 -8.95
N ALA A 131 -4.30 6.54 -7.75
CA ALA A 131 -3.03 6.53 -7.01
C ALA A 131 -1.91 5.74 -7.73
N HIS A 132 -2.28 4.80 -8.61
CA HIS A 132 -1.36 3.98 -9.40
C HIS A 132 -1.54 4.24 -10.91
N TRP A 133 -1.88 5.45 -11.30
CA TRP A 133 -2.18 5.81 -12.69
C TRP A 133 -0.94 5.81 -13.58
N VAL A 134 0.18 6.23 -13.02
CA VAL A 134 1.52 6.15 -13.60
C VAL A 134 2.36 5.26 -12.70
N ASP A 135 3.23 4.45 -13.27
CA ASP A 135 4.14 3.61 -12.50
C ASP A 135 5.16 4.46 -11.72
N GLU A 136 5.70 3.88 -10.66
CA GLU A 136 6.60 4.57 -9.73
C GLU A 136 7.87 5.12 -10.41
N PRO A 137 8.59 4.37 -11.29
CA PRO A 137 9.78 4.91 -11.95
C PRO A 137 9.51 6.16 -12.81
N ARG A 138 8.40 6.17 -13.56
CA ARG A 138 8.01 7.31 -14.37
C ARG A 138 7.54 8.49 -13.51
N LEU A 139 6.80 8.21 -12.43
CA LEU A 139 6.37 9.24 -11.49
C LEU A 139 7.58 9.92 -10.83
N ASN A 140 8.57 9.15 -10.39
CA ASN A 140 9.81 9.66 -9.82
C ASN A 140 10.58 10.53 -10.82
N GLY A 141 10.63 10.14 -12.10
CA GLY A 141 11.20 10.96 -13.16
C GLY A 141 10.51 12.32 -13.32
N LEU A 142 9.17 12.34 -13.27
CA LEU A 142 8.38 13.58 -13.31
C LEU A 142 8.63 14.49 -12.10
N ILE A 143 8.73 13.90 -10.90
CA ILE A 143 9.04 14.65 -9.67
C ILE A 143 10.43 15.25 -9.72
N GLN A 144 11.44 14.48 -10.14
CA GLN A 144 12.81 14.97 -10.30
C GLN A 144 12.89 16.11 -11.32
N GLU A 145 12.18 16.01 -12.42
CA GLU A 145 12.13 17.09 -13.42
C GLU A 145 11.43 18.34 -12.88
N ALA A 146 10.33 18.17 -12.15
CA ALA A 146 9.65 19.30 -11.50
C ALA A 146 10.56 20.00 -10.47
N LEU A 147 11.31 19.23 -9.67
CA LEU A 147 12.30 19.80 -8.73
C LEU A 147 13.44 20.51 -9.43
N ARG A 148 13.97 19.96 -10.53
CA ARG A 148 15.00 20.64 -11.34
C ARG A 148 14.48 21.96 -11.92
N GLN A 149 13.25 21.98 -12.40
CA GLN A 149 12.62 23.22 -12.87
C GLN A 149 12.41 24.22 -11.74
N ALA A 150 11.99 23.77 -10.57
CA ALA A 150 11.84 24.61 -9.39
C ALA A 150 13.17 25.22 -8.89
N HIS A 151 14.28 24.50 -9.09
CA HIS A 151 15.62 24.98 -8.74
C HIS A 151 16.19 25.95 -9.79
N HIS A 152 16.19 25.55 -11.09
CA HIS A 152 16.87 26.32 -12.14
C HIS A 152 15.99 27.39 -12.80
N HIS A 153 14.68 27.18 -12.79
CA HIS A 153 13.71 28.02 -13.50
C HIS A 153 12.45 28.28 -12.65
N PRO A 154 12.57 28.81 -11.41
CA PRO A 154 11.43 29.04 -10.53
C PRO A 154 10.33 29.88 -11.17
N GLU A 155 10.70 30.82 -12.06
CA GLU A 155 9.76 31.67 -12.79
C GLU A 155 8.80 30.90 -13.69
N LYS A 156 9.21 29.74 -14.23
CA LYS A 156 8.34 28.89 -15.05
C LYS A 156 7.23 28.22 -14.23
N LEU A 157 7.51 27.94 -12.98
CA LEU A 157 6.54 27.39 -12.02
C LEU A 157 5.84 28.48 -11.21
N GLN A 158 6.07 29.74 -11.53
CA GLN A 158 5.53 30.91 -10.81
C GLN A 158 5.90 30.90 -9.30
N LEU A 159 7.09 30.38 -8.99
CA LEU A 159 7.64 30.39 -7.63
C LEU A 159 8.37 31.71 -7.39
N GLU A 160 8.20 32.28 -6.20
CA GLU A 160 8.87 33.52 -5.78
C GLU A 160 10.38 33.32 -5.59
N GLN A 161 10.79 32.12 -5.22
CA GLN A 161 12.18 31.76 -4.97
C GLN A 161 12.48 30.39 -5.54
N ALA A 162 13.75 30.19 -5.94
CA ALA A 162 14.23 28.88 -6.34
C ALA A 162 14.21 27.89 -5.17
N VAL A 163 13.89 26.64 -5.43
CA VAL A 163 14.04 25.56 -4.46
C VAL A 163 15.52 25.28 -4.28
N ASP A 164 16.02 25.37 -3.04
CA ASP A 164 17.40 25.06 -2.71
C ASP A 164 17.59 23.53 -2.65
N LEU A 165 18.30 22.98 -3.65
CA LEU A 165 18.67 21.56 -3.69
C LEU A 165 20.16 21.33 -3.33
N ASP A 166 20.91 22.37 -3.00
CA ASP A 166 22.34 22.26 -2.70
C ASP A 166 22.60 21.73 -1.29
N ALA A 167 21.62 21.87 -0.39
CA ALA A 167 21.71 21.36 0.97
C ALA A 167 20.55 20.40 1.24
N CYS A 168 20.88 19.16 1.66
CA CYS A 168 19.93 18.14 2.03
C CYS A 168 20.22 17.66 3.46
N PHE A 169 19.22 17.77 4.33
CA PHE A 169 19.24 17.18 5.65
C PHE A 169 18.63 15.78 5.57
N LEU A 170 19.39 14.78 5.99
CA LEU A 170 18.94 13.40 6.00
C LEU A 170 18.46 13.02 7.39
N ASP A 171 17.25 12.54 7.50
CA ASP A 171 16.73 11.94 8.73
C ASP A 171 16.12 10.56 8.45
N THR A 172 16.21 9.70 9.45
CA THR A 172 15.57 8.39 9.40
C THR A 172 14.39 8.37 10.34
N THR A 173 13.24 7.98 9.83
CA THR A 173 12.05 7.76 10.66
C THR A 173 11.57 6.32 10.54
N CYS A 174 10.84 5.86 11.55
CA CYS A 174 10.16 4.58 11.49
C CYS A 174 8.71 4.81 11.04
N LEU A 175 8.31 4.16 9.97
CA LEU A 175 6.90 4.00 9.62
C LEU A 175 6.35 2.83 10.44
N PRO A 176 5.53 3.09 11.48
CA PRO A 176 5.01 2.04 12.33
C PRO A 176 4.18 1.05 11.53
N ALA A 177 4.48 -0.24 11.69
CA ALA A 177 3.69 -1.29 11.09
C ALA A 177 2.41 -1.53 11.91
N ASN A 178 1.31 -1.78 11.22
CA ASN A 178 0.04 -2.15 11.86
C ASN A 178 0.06 -3.63 12.26
N ILE A 179 0.92 -3.99 13.20
CA ILE A 179 1.05 -5.34 13.74
C ILE A 179 0.73 -5.36 15.22
N HIS A 180 0.28 -6.51 15.70
CA HIS A 180 0.24 -6.76 17.14
C HIS A 180 1.67 -6.83 17.69
N TYR A 181 1.83 -6.54 18.99
CA TYR A 181 3.12 -6.77 19.65
C TYR A 181 3.60 -8.20 19.33
N PRO A 182 4.79 -8.35 18.70
CA PRO A 182 5.21 -9.62 18.14
C PRO A 182 5.54 -10.62 19.27
N VAL A 183 4.76 -11.68 19.31
CA VAL A 183 4.95 -12.79 20.24
C VAL A 183 5.09 -14.07 19.43
N ASP A 184 6.16 -14.82 19.61
CA ASP A 184 6.54 -15.94 18.74
C ASP A 184 5.43 -16.98 18.55
N TRP A 185 4.75 -17.37 19.61
CA TRP A 185 3.65 -18.36 19.49
C TRP A 185 2.39 -17.80 18.84
N VAL A 186 2.23 -16.47 18.80
CA VAL A 186 1.14 -15.80 18.08
C VAL A 186 1.37 -15.91 16.57
N LEU A 187 2.61 -15.86 16.11
CA LEU A 187 2.93 -16.11 14.68
C LEU A 187 2.48 -17.50 14.25
N LEU A 188 2.67 -18.53 15.07
CA LEU A 188 2.20 -19.91 14.77
C LEU A 188 0.68 -19.99 14.70
N ARG A 189 -0.03 -19.24 15.56
CA ARG A 189 -1.49 -19.14 15.52
C ARG A 189 -1.94 -18.45 14.23
N ASP A 190 -1.30 -17.36 13.86
CA ASP A 190 -1.67 -16.58 12.69
C ASP A 190 -1.36 -17.34 11.39
N ALA A 191 -0.25 -18.09 11.33
CA ALA A 191 0.04 -19.04 10.27
C ALA A 191 -1.08 -20.10 10.16
N THR A 192 -1.45 -20.75 11.26
CA THR A 192 -2.54 -21.74 11.28
C THR A 192 -3.84 -21.15 10.78
N ARG A 193 -4.18 -19.94 11.23
CA ARG A 193 -5.41 -19.25 10.83
C ARG A 193 -5.43 -18.98 9.34
N THR A 194 -4.34 -18.49 8.77
CA THR A 194 -4.26 -18.10 7.35
C THR A 194 -4.22 -19.33 6.45
N LEU A 195 -3.38 -20.33 6.77
CA LEU A 195 -3.31 -21.56 6.00
C LEU A 195 -4.65 -22.31 6.00
N MET A 196 -5.29 -22.45 7.16
CA MET A 196 -6.58 -23.14 7.23
C MET A 196 -7.74 -22.36 6.63
N LYS A 197 -7.69 -21.02 6.58
CA LYS A 197 -8.64 -20.24 5.78
C LYS A 197 -8.44 -20.45 4.29
N GLY A 198 -7.19 -20.47 3.80
CA GLY A 198 -6.90 -20.78 2.41
C GLY A 198 -7.40 -22.19 2.02
N VAL A 199 -7.17 -23.17 2.88
CA VAL A 199 -7.70 -24.54 2.69
C VAL A 199 -9.23 -24.56 2.67
N ASP A 200 -9.91 -23.82 3.56
CA ASP A 200 -11.39 -23.70 3.54
C ASP A 200 -11.89 -23.12 2.21
N LEU A 201 -11.25 -22.08 1.68
CA LEU A 201 -11.60 -21.48 0.39
C LEU A 201 -11.47 -22.49 -0.75
N ILE A 202 -10.35 -23.23 -0.82
CA ILE A 202 -10.12 -24.26 -1.84
C ILE A 202 -11.16 -25.39 -1.74
N ARG A 203 -11.47 -25.83 -0.52
CA ARG A 203 -12.51 -26.84 -0.29
C ARG A 203 -13.91 -26.34 -0.68
N GLY A 204 -14.18 -25.06 -0.49
CA GLY A 204 -15.43 -24.42 -0.92
C GLY A 204 -15.62 -24.46 -2.44
N GLN A 205 -14.54 -24.53 -3.21
CA GLN A 205 -14.56 -24.70 -4.67
C GLN A 205 -14.68 -26.16 -5.13
N GLY A 206 -14.98 -27.08 -4.23
CA GLY A 206 -15.15 -28.48 -4.58
C GLY A 206 -13.86 -29.33 -4.55
N LEU A 207 -12.69 -28.71 -4.52
CA LEU A 207 -11.40 -29.41 -4.46
C LEU A 207 -11.17 -29.96 -3.06
N ARG A 208 -11.37 -31.27 -2.86
CA ARG A 208 -11.35 -31.91 -1.53
C ARG A 208 -10.27 -32.99 -1.42
N HIS A 209 -9.65 -33.03 -0.28
CA HIS A 209 -8.76 -34.09 0.15
C HIS A 209 -9.10 -34.52 1.58
N ARG A 210 -8.81 -35.77 1.94
CA ARG A 210 -9.08 -36.32 3.27
C ARG A 210 -8.30 -35.58 4.35
N MET A 211 -9.00 -34.86 5.23
CA MET A 211 -8.49 -34.22 6.42
C MET A 211 -9.65 -33.89 7.37
N GLU A 212 -9.35 -33.61 8.63
CA GLU A 212 -10.30 -33.02 9.57
C GLU A 212 -10.76 -31.63 9.10
N ALA A 213 -11.90 -31.14 9.62
CA ALA A 213 -12.37 -29.81 9.28
C ALA A 213 -11.31 -28.74 9.66
N PRO A 214 -10.96 -27.80 8.75
CA PRO A 214 -9.96 -26.76 9.02
C PRO A 214 -10.26 -25.94 10.27
N ALA A 215 -11.53 -25.76 10.61
CA ALA A 215 -11.95 -25.07 11.84
C ALA A 215 -11.44 -25.74 13.12
N LEU A 216 -11.28 -27.07 13.14
CA LEU A 216 -10.77 -27.79 14.31
C LEU A 216 -9.29 -27.49 14.56
N PHE A 217 -8.49 -27.38 13.52
CA PHE A 217 -7.07 -26.99 13.64
C PHE A 217 -6.95 -25.57 14.20
N ARG A 218 -7.77 -24.62 13.70
CA ARG A 218 -7.81 -23.25 14.22
C ARG A 218 -8.23 -23.22 15.70
N LYS A 219 -9.26 -23.99 16.08
CA LYS A 219 -9.72 -24.08 17.47
C LYS A 219 -8.65 -24.64 18.40
N ARG A 220 -7.99 -25.75 18.01
CA ARG A 220 -6.90 -26.37 18.79
C ARG A 220 -5.72 -25.41 18.96
N MET A 221 -5.30 -24.71 17.90
CA MET A 221 -4.21 -23.74 17.97
C MET A 221 -4.56 -22.56 18.87
N ASN A 222 -5.78 -22.03 18.79
CA ASN A 222 -6.25 -20.99 19.69
C ASN A 222 -6.25 -21.43 21.17
N GLN A 223 -6.66 -22.65 21.47
CA GLN A 223 -6.62 -23.19 22.82
C GLN A 223 -5.19 -23.28 23.36
N LEU A 224 -4.24 -23.78 22.55
CA LEU A 224 -2.83 -23.83 22.92
C LEU A 224 -2.26 -22.43 23.14
N CYS A 225 -2.64 -21.45 22.31
CA CYS A 225 -2.22 -20.05 22.44
C CYS A 225 -2.74 -19.43 23.75
N ILE A 226 -4.01 -19.69 24.12
CA ILE A 226 -4.58 -19.26 25.40
C ILE A 226 -3.83 -19.88 26.57
N GLN A 227 -3.57 -21.18 26.53
CA GLN A 227 -2.80 -21.87 27.55
C GLN A 227 -1.37 -21.32 27.69
N MET A 228 -0.75 -20.92 26.56
CA MET A 228 0.55 -20.28 26.56
C MET A 228 0.53 -18.93 27.25
N SER A 229 -0.50 -18.12 27.00
CA SER A 229 -0.65 -16.78 27.59
C SER A 229 -0.97 -16.82 29.09
N HIS A 230 -1.68 -17.85 29.55
CA HIS A 230 -2.07 -18.04 30.95
C HIS A 230 -1.10 -18.94 31.77
N SER A 231 0.12 -19.13 31.25
CA SER A 231 1.14 -19.90 31.98
C SER A 231 1.42 -19.32 33.35
N PRO A 232 1.50 -20.18 34.41
CA PRO A 232 1.83 -19.72 35.74
C PRO A 232 3.15 -18.96 35.77
N LYS A 233 3.20 -17.84 36.50
CA LYS A 233 4.41 -16.98 36.58
C LYS A 233 5.52 -17.59 37.47
N LYS A 234 5.28 -18.66 38.18
CA LYS A 234 6.24 -19.30 39.11
C LYS A 234 7.00 -20.48 38.47
N THR A 235 7.81 -21.15 39.19
CA THR A 235 8.80 -22.19 38.80
C THR A 235 8.31 -23.23 37.77
N GLU A 236 7.03 -23.50 37.67
CA GLU A 236 6.45 -24.41 36.65
C GLU A 236 6.16 -23.74 35.30
N GLY A 237 6.15 -22.43 35.25
CA GLY A 237 5.82 -21.65 34.04
C GLY A 237 6.71 -22.01 32.86
N PRO A 238 8.03 -22.05 32.97
CA PRO A 238 8.92 -22.39 31.84
C PRO A 238 8.66 -23.81 31.31
N LYS A 239 8.53 -24.81 32.17
CA LYS A 239 8.23 -26.20 31.77
C LYS A 239 6.89 -26.30 31.04
N HIS A 240 5.87 -25.60 31.53
CA HIS A 240 4.56 -25.55 30.89
C HIS A 240 4.64 -24.90 29.49
N ARG A 241 5.31 -23.76 29.33
CA ARG A 241 5.49 -23.11 28.06
C ARG A 241 6.22 -23.99 27.03
N LYS A 242 7.31 -24.64 27.45
CA LYS A 242 8.04 -25.61 26.61
C LYS A 242 7.14 -26.77 26.14
N LYS A 243 6.28 -27.28 27.01
CA LYS A 243 5.30 -28.34 26.66
C LYS A 243 4.27 -27.81 25.64
N MET A 244 3.72 -26.61 25.87
CA MET A 244 2.72 -26.00 24.97
C MET A 244 3.32 -25.72 23.61
N LEU A 245 4.53 -25.15 23.54
CA LEU A 245 5.19 -24.89 22.27
C LEU A 245 5.42 -26.17 21.45
N ARG A 246 5.87 -27.26 22.09
CA ARG A 246 6.02 -28.56 21.40
C ARG A 246 4.69 -29.08 20.82
N ASN A 247 3.58 -28.84 21.50
CA ASN A 247 2.26 -29.20 20.98
C ASN A 247 1.83 -28.28 19.82
N MET A 248 2.10 -26.98 19.91
CA MET A 248 1.86 -26.04 18.82
C MET A 248 2.70 -26.38 17.59
N ASP A 249 3.96 -26.75 17.78
CA ASP A 249 4.87 -27.14 16.72
C ASP A 249 4.40 -28.41 15.98
N LYS A 250 3.97 -29.44 16.70
CA LYS A 250 3.37 -30.63 16.08
C LYS A 250 2.10 -30.32 15.30
N LEU A 251 1.26 -29.44 15.84
CA LEU A 251 0.01 -29.06 15.19
C LEU A 251 0.28 -28.25 13.91
N ILE A 252 1.19 -27.27 13.95
CA ILE A 252 1.52 -26.44 12.78
C ILE A 252 2.22 -27.25 11.68
N ALA A 253 3.04 -28.25 12.04
CA ALA A 253 3.62 -29.17 11.07
C ALA A 253 2.54 -29.92 10.28
N THR A 254 1.49 -30.40 10.97
CA THR A 254 0.33 -31.05 10.35
C THR A 254 -0.45 -30.07 9.47
N VAL A 255 -0.69 -28.87 9.94
CA VAL A 255 -1.35 -27.77 9.19
C VAL A 255 -0.58 -27.46 7.91
N ALA A 256 0.73 -27.30 8.00
CA ALA A 256 1.59 -27.00 6.85
C ALA A 256 1.56 -28.14 5.82
N LYS A 257 1.55 -29.40 6.27
CA LYS A 257 1.42 -30.57 5.36
C LYS A 257 0.11 -30.53 4.58
N HIS A 258 -1.01 -30.24 5.25
CA HIS A 258 -2.30 -30.09 4.57
C HIS A 258 -2.33 -28.89 3.63
N ALA A 259 -1.80 -27.74 4.06
CA ALA A 259 -1.76 -26.55 3.25
C ALA A 259 -0.95 -26.74 1.96
N ARG A 260 0.26 -27.35 2.03
CA ARG A 260 1.06 -27.69 0.84
C ARG A 260 0.31 -28.61 -0.11
N ARG A 261 -0.43 -29.58 0.41
CA ARG A 261 -1.21 -30.49 -0.43
C ARG A 261 -2.36 -29.76 -1.13
N TYR A 262 -3.11 -28.91 -0.44
CA TYR A 262 -4.18 -28.13 -1.04
C TYR A 262 -3.64 -27.07 -2.01
N ARG A 263 -2.50 -26.48 -1.71
CA ARG A 263 -1.78 -25.58 -2.62
C ARG A 263 -1.49 -26.30 -3.96
N LYS A 264 -0.95 -27.52 -3.89
CA LYS A 264 -0.67 -28.33 -5.08
C LYS A 264 -1.95 -28.69 -5.84
N ILE A 265 -3.01 -29.11 -5.15
CA ILE A 265 -4.30 -29.43 -5.77
C ILE A 265 -4.87 -28.21 -6.51
N LEU A 266 -4.84 -27.02 -5.89
CA LEU A 266 -5.32 -25.80 -6.53
C LEU A 266 -4.48 -25.43 -7.75
N ASP A 267 -3.16 -25.53 -7.67
CA ASP A 267 -2.24 -25.23 -8.77
C ASP A 267 -2.48 -26.14 -9.99
N GLU A 268 -2.73 -27.44 -9.76
CA GLU A 268 -2.97 -28.42 -10.80
C GLU A 268 -4.41 -28.43 -11.34
N GLN A 269 -5.39 -27.99 -10.56
CA GLN A 269 -6.81 -28.19 -10.86
C GLN A 269 -7.64 -26.91 -10.74
N TRP A 270 -7.04 -25.73 -10.77
CA TRP A 270 -7.75 -24.46 -10.64
C TRP A 270 -8.88 -24.27 -11.68
N GLU A 271 -8.72 -24.83 -12.88
CA GLU A 271 -9.72 -24.78 -13.95
C GLU A 271 -11.04 -25.49 -13.61
N GLN A 272 -11.03 -26.38 -12.62
CA GLN A 272 -12.22 -27.04 -12.10
C GLN A 272 -12.99 -26.20 -11.08
N THR A 273 -12.49 -25.01 -10.75
CA THR A 273 -13.10 -24.08 -9.80
C THR A 273 -13.90 -23.00 -10.53
N GLU A 274 -14.76 -22.30 -9.80
CA GLU A 274 -15.46 -21.11 -10.32
C GLU A 274 -14.55 -19.85 -10.35
N TRP A 275 -13.29 -19.98 -9.95
CA TRP A 275 -12.35 -18.87 -9.90
C TRP A 275 -11.72 -18.58 -11.25
N THR A 276 -11.47 -17.29 -11.47
CA THR A 276 -10.55 -16.86 -12.53
C THR A 276 -9.11 -17.19 -12.13
N ARG A 277 -8.22 -17.32 -13.11
CA ARG A 277 -6.79 -17.58 -12.86
C ARG A 277 -6.16 -16.58 -11.86
N PRO A 278 -6.36 -15.26 -11.97
CA PRO A 278 -5.84 -14.31 -10.98
C PRO A 278 -6.37 -14.55 -9.55
N GLN A 279 -7.62 -15.00 -9.41
CA GLN A 279 -8.19 -15.32 -8.08
C GLN A 279 -7.53 -16.57 -7.48
N ALA A 280 -7.32 -17.61 -8.27
CA ALA A 280 -6.59 -18.81 -7.84
C ALA A 280 -5.14 -18.47 -7.46
N GLU A 281 -4.44 -17.69 -8.29
CA GLU A 281 -3.08 -17.21 -8.02
C GLU A 281 -2.98 -16.36 -6.75
N GLN A 282 -3.99 -15.57 -6.43
CA GLN A 282 -4.02 -14.81 -5.18
C GLN A 282 -4.07 -15.72 -3.96
N VAL A 283 -4.85 -16.81 -4.02
CA VAL A 283 -4.91 -17.80 -2.94
C VAL A 283 -3.59 -18.56 -2.83
N LEU A 284 -2.99 -18.98 -3.97
CA LEU A 284 -1.68 -19.64 -4.01
C LEU A 284 -0.60 -18.77 -3.39
N ARG A 285 -0.46 -17.52 -3.83
CA ARG A 285 0.52 -16.56 -3.29
C ARG A 285 0.37 -16.37 -1.78
N ARG A 286 -0.86 -16.31 -1.30
CA ARG A 286 -1.12 -16.18 0.14
C ARG A 286 -0.69 -17.41 0.94
N LEU A 287 -0.87 -18.61 0.40
CA LEU A 287 -0.40 -19.84 1.04
C LEU A 287 1.12 -19.92 0.99
N ASP A 288 1.73 -19.63 -0.16
CA ASP A 288 3.17 -19.68 -0.38
C ASP A 288 3.89 -18.70 0.57
N ASN A 289 3.44 -17.45 0.65
CA ASN A 289 4.02 -16.45 1.55
C ASN A 289 4.09 -16.92 3.02
N ILE A 290 3.05 -17.60 3.51
CA ILE A 290 3.07 -18.14 4.88
C ILE A 290 3.94 -19.38 4.99
N LEU A 291 3.88 -20.28 4.00
CA LEU A 291 4.65 -21.53 4.01
C LEU A 291 6.15 -21.30 3.93
N ASP A 292 6.58 -20.26 3.22
CA ASP A 292 7.99 -19.88 3.07
C ASP A 292 8.57 -19.29 4.35
N GLN A 293 7.79 -18.48 5.07
CA GLN A 293 8.23 -17.86 6.32
C GLN A 293 8.08 -18.76 7.56
N LEU A 294 7.19 -19.75 7.48
CA LEU A 294 6.84 -20.59 8.62
C LEU A 294 8.03 -21.37 9.25
N PRO A 295 8.99 -21.92 8.47
CA PRO A 295 10.15 -22.61 9.06
C PRO A 295 10.96 -21.69 9.98
N ALA A 296 11.25 -20.48 9.54
CA ALA A 296 12.01 -19.51 10.32
C ALA A 296 11.23 -19.01 11.55
N ALA A 297 9.91 -18.80 11.44
CA ALA A 297 9.08 -18.44 12.59
C ALA A 297 9.01 -19.57 13.64
N ARG A 298 9.01 -20.84 13.22
CA ARG A 298 9.08 -21.99 14.11
C ARG A 298 10.42 -22.06 14.84
N GLU A 299 11.51 -21.87 14.09
CA GLU A 299 12.86 -21.87 14.64
C GLU A 299 13.04 -20.77 15.67
N GLN A 300 12.60 -19.54 15.35
CA GLN A 300 12.62 -18.42 16.29
C GLN A 300 11.86 -18.73 17.58
N ALA A 301 10.66 -19.31 17.48
CA ALA A 301 9.87 -19.68 18.64
C ALA A 301 10.56 -20.78 19.47
N TRP A 302 11.20 -21.74 18.79
CA TRP A 302 11.93 -22.82 19.43
C TRP A 302 13.15 -22.28 20.17
N GLN A 303 14.04 -21.55 19.50
CA GLN A 303 15.25 -20.98 20.09
C GLN A 303 14.94 -20.13 21.33
N ARG A 304 13.92 -19.25 21.25
CA ARG A 304 13.59 -18.36 22.38
C ARG A 304 12.89 -19.03 23.56
N ILE A 305 12.13 -20.10 23.32
CA ILE A 305 11.29 -20.71 24.38
C ILE A 305 11.83 -22.06 24.85
N ILE A 306 12.41 -22.88 23.96
CA ILE A 306 12.95 -24.20 24.32
C ILE A 306 14.39 -24.07 24.76
N ASP A 307 15.21 -23.41 23.93
CA ASP A 307 16.64 -23.28 24.15
C ASP A 307 16.98 -22.10 25.06
N GLU A 308 16.00 -21.16 25.23
CA GLU A 308 16.12 -19.94 26.06
C GLU A 308 17.23 -18.98 25.56
N GLU A 309 17.51 -19.04 24.26
CA GLU A 309 18.50 -18.19 23.60
C GLU A 309 17.87 -16.95 22.97
N PRO A 310 18.54 -15.80 23.03
CA PRO A 310 18.07 -14.59 22.37
C PRO A 310 18.22 -14.68 20.85
N VAL A 311 17.27 -14.11 20.11
CA VAL A 311 17.36 -13.90 18.66
C VAL A 311 17.73 -12.46 18.40
N ALA A 312 18.71 -12.22 17.53
CA ALA A 312 19.14 -10.87 17.18
C ALA A 312 18.00 -10.07 16.54
N ASN A 313 17.94 -8.76 16.79
CA ASN A 313 16.82 -7.93 16.32
C ASN A 313 16.65 -7.93 14.80
N GLN A 314 17.74 -8.04 14.05
CA GLN A 314 17.76 -8.11 12.59
C GLN A 314 17.14 -9.41 12.03
N ASP A 315 17.20 -10.50 12.82
CA ASP A 315 16.76 -11.84 12.39
C ASP A 315 15.34 -12.16 12.87
N LYS A 316 14.74 -11.27 13.67
CA LYS A 316 13.39 -11.47 14.21
C LYS A 316 12.33 -11.38 13.14
N ILE A 317 11.49 -12.39 13.06
CA ILE A 317 10.24 -12.35 12.32
C ILE A 317 9.17 -11.71 13.21
N LEU A 318 8.65 -10.59 12.77
CA LEU A 318 7.65 -9.81 13.51
C LEU A 318 6.24 -10.01 12.96
N SER A 319 6.13 -10.29 11.66
CA SER A 319 4.88 -10.53 10.96
C SER A 319 5.10 -11.57 9.85
N LEU A 320 4.11 -12.44 9.66
CA LEU A 320 4.07 -13.36 8.52
C LEU A 320 3.40 -12.75 7.28
N TYR A 321 2.86 -11.54 7.41
CA TYR A 321 2.15 -10.84 6.32
C TYR A 321 3.03 -9.79 5.66
N GLU A 322 3.93 -9.18 6.42
CA GLU A 322 4.86 -8.15 6.00
C GLU A 322 6.27 -8.52 6.46
N SER A 323 7.02 -9.20 5.61
CA SER A 323 8.37 -9.69 5.92
C SER A 323 9.43 -8.59 6.04
N ALA A 324 9.13 -7.40 5.52
CA ALA A 324 10.04 -6.26 5.56
C ALA A 324 10.11 -5.54 6.91
N ILE A 325 9.14 -5.79 7.82
CA ILE A 325 9.10 -5.14 9.13
C ILE A 325 10.34 -5.52 9.96
N ARG A 326 10.92 -4.51 10.59
CA ARG A 326 12.12 -4.64 11.43
C ARG A 326 11.87 -4.08 12.83
N VAL A 327 12.73 -4.50 13.75
CA VAL A 327 12.88 -3.88 15.07
C VAL A 327 13.75 -2.64 14.92
N VAL A 328 13.20 -1.47 15.14
CA VAL A 328 13.93 -0.20 15.08
C VAL A 328 14.16 0.28 16.49
N VAL A 329 15.44 0.28 16.93
CA VAL A 329 15.85 0.78 18.25
C VAL A 329 16.16 2.27 18.10
N ARG A 330 15.41 3.13 18.77
CA ARG A 330 15.51 4.59 18.60
C ARG A 330 16.07 5.34 19.79
N HIS A 331 16.16 4.71 20.95
CA HIS A 331 16.63 5.34 22.20
C HIS A 331 15.90 6.66 22.56
N LYS A 332 14.63 6.82 22.13
CA LYS A 332 13.81 7.99 22.45
C LYS A 332 13.09 7.80 23.78
N ALA A 333 12.91 8.89 24.52
CA ALA A 333 12.28 8.89 25.86
C ALA A 333 10.86 8.29 25.93
N GLY A 334 10.13 8.19 24.82
CA GLY A 334 8.76 7.66 24.79
C GLY A 334 8.63 6.24 24.22
N ALA A 335 9.61 5.78 23.43
CA ALA A 335 9.60 4.45 22.82
C ALA A 335 11.05 4.02 22.50
N GLU A 336 11.55 3.12 23.31
CA GLU A 336 12.90 2.57 23.12
C GLU A 336 12.97 1.70 21.86
N VAL A 337 11.88 1.01 21.53
CA VAL A 337 11.78 0.09 20.39
C VAL A 337 10.47 0.33 19.64
N GLU A 338 10.60 0.49 18.34
CA GLU A 338 9.48 0.57 17.39
C GLU A 338 9.53 -0.62 16.41
N PHE A 339 8.37 -1.00 15.87
CA PHE A 339 8.25 -2.05 14.87
C PHE A 339 7.72 -1.45 13.57
N GLY A 340 8.50 -1.51 12.52
CA GLY A 340 8.11 -0.91 11.24
C GLY A 340 9.20 -0.98 10.19
N ASN A 341 9.02 -0.16 9.17
CA ASN A 341 10.01 0.05 8.13
C ASN A 341 10.76 1.35 8.39
N THR A 342 12.07 1.33 8.21
CA THR A 342 12.87 2.55 8.26
C THR A 342 12.69 3.31 6.96
N LEU A 343 12.33 4.58 7.05
CA LEU A 343 12.23 5.50 5.94
C LEU A 343 13.36 6.52 6.06
N LEU A 344 14.16 6.65 5.00
CA LEU A 344 15.15 7.71 4.88
C LEU A 344 14.51 8.91 4.18
N LEU A 345 14.43 10.03 4.88
CA LEU A 345 13.89 11.27 4.37
C LEU A 345 15.02 12.25 4.09
N GLY A 346 15.01 12.84 2.91
CA GLY A 346 15.83 14.01 2.58
C GLY A 346 14.96 15.25 2.66
N GLU A 347 15.40 16.25 3.38
CA GLU A 347 14.74 17.55 3.50
C GLU A 347 15.69 18.65 3.02
N SER A 348 15.22 19.51 2.12
CA SER A 348 15.98 20.71 1.73
C SER A 348 15.95 21.74 2.86
N ARG A 349 16.82 22.75 2.79
CA ARG A 349 16.86 23.86 3.74
C ARG A 349 15.52 24.60 3.87
N GLN A 350 14.68 24.54 2.84
CA GLN A 350 13.37 25.20 2.77
C GLN A 350 12.22 24.29 3.23
N GLY A 351 12.52 23.09 3.75
CA GLY A 351 11.51 22.16 4.27
C GLY A 351 10.84 21.26 3.20
N TYR A 352 11.40 21.16 1.99
CA TYR A 352 10.93 20.20 0.99
C TYR A 352 11.47 18.82 1.32
N ALA A 353 10.61 17.90 1.68
CA ALA A 353 10.98 16.52 1.98
C ALA A 353 10.80 15.60 0.76
N ALA A 354 11.77 14.72 0.53
CA ALA A 354 11.70 13.65 -0.46
C ALA A 354 12.13 12.32 0.16
N GLU A 355 11.52 11.25 -0.29
CA GLU A 355 11.98 9.90 0.04
C GLU A 355 13.26 9.62 -0.75
N ILE A 356 14.28 9.15 -0.07
CA ILE A 356 15.54 8.71 -0.69
C ILE A 356 15.55 7.19 -0.61
N ASN A 357 15.41 6.54 -1.76
CA ASN A 357 15.53 5.08 -1.91
C ASN A 357 16.99 4.65 -2.03
#